data_12dc32ba3352ba0116d8d617ba198295
#
_entry.id   12dc32ba3352ba0116d8d617ba198295
#
_cell.length_a   1.000
_cell.length_b   1.000
_cell.length_c   1.000
_cell.angle_alpha   90.00
_cell.angle_beta   90.00
_cell.angle_gamma   90.00
#
_symmetry.space_group_name_H-M   'P 1'
#
loop_
_entity.id
_entity.type
_entity.pdbx_description
1 polymer ?
#
loop_
_entity_poly.entity_id
_entity_poly.type
_entity_poly.pdbx_seq_one_letter_code
_entity_poly.pdbx_strand_id
1 'polypeptide(L)'
;EQRITLADDFYLFDTPGMLWPRITVAQSGYFLAASGAVGRNAYDDEEVALELLAVLKRRYPALLEARFRLSGVAAMADEDLLAEVGRQRGALQGRGRVNLQKAAEIVMHEFRSATLGRITLETPDEFAAWVLDADQREAERAAKKDARARERKGQRRVEPPAPD
;
A
#
# COMPACT_ATOMS: atom_id res chain seq x y z
N GLU A 1 21.39 4.13 -16.94
CA GLU A 1 21.58 2.67 -16.97
C GLU A 1 22.87 2.36 -16.21
N GLN A 2 22.77 1.61 -15.14
CA GLN A 2 23.92 1.22 -14.32
C GLN A 2 24.15 -0.28 -14.47
N ARG A 3 25.37 -0.66 -14.88
CA ARG A 3 25.79 -2.06 -14.94
C ARG A 3 26.46 -2.48 -13.64
N ILE A 4 25.94 -3.50 -12.98
CA ILE A 4 26.50 -4.11 -11.77
C ILE A 4 27.03 -5.49 -12.15
N THR A 5 28.31 -5.75 -11.91
CA THR A 5 28.93 -7.07 -12.15
C THR A 5 28.67 -7.94 -10.92
N LEU A 6 28.01 -9.08 -11.09
CA LEU A 6 27.72 -10.03 -10.01
C LEU A 6 28.69 -11.22 -10.03
N ALA A 7 29.18 -11.61 -11.20
CA ALA A 7 30.24 -12.62 -11.44
C ALA A 7 30.94 -12.32 -12.75
N ASP A 8 32.01 -13.05 -13.08
CA ASP A 8 32.87 -12.76 -14.23
C ASP A 8 32.12 -12.65 -15.56
N ASP A 9 31.03 -13.42 -15.75
CA ASP A 9 30.22 -13.41 -16.96
C ASP A 9 28.73 -13.06 -16.68
N PHE A 10 28.41 -12.53 -15.48
CA PHE A 10 27.03 -12.21 -15.10
C PHE A 10 26.89 -10.74 -14.68
N TYR A 11 26.10 -10.02 -15.48
CA TYR A 11 25.86 -8.58 -15.31
C TYR A 11 24.39 -8.31 -15.05
N LEU A 12 24.12 -7.44 -14.08
CA LEU A 12 22.80 -6.85 -13.85
C LEU A 12 22.79 -5.43 -14.43
N PHE A 13 21.79 -5.13 -15.26
CA PHE A 13 21.54 -3.77 -15.75
C PHE A 13 20.38 -3.18 -14.98
N ASP A 14 20.63 -2.08 -14.28
CA ASP A 14 19.59 -1.29 -13.65
C ASP A 14 18.92 -0.39 -14.68
N THR A 15 17.59 -0.50 -14.80
CA THR A 15 16.73 0.35 -15.62
C THR A 15 15.87 1.22 -14.69
N PRO A 16 16.39 2.38 -14.22
CA PRO A 16 15.68 3.19 -13.25
C PRO A 16 14.34 3.73 -13.79
N GLY A 17 13.32 3.68 -12.96
CA GLY A 17 12.09 4.43 -13.17
C GLY A 17 11.03 3.80 -14.08
N MET A 18 11.06 2.50 -14.34
CA MET A 18 10.06 1.79 -15.17
C MET A 18 8.88 1.25 -14.36
N LEU A 19 8.26 2.08 -13.54
CA LEU A 19 6.93 1.77 -13.01
C LEU A 19 5.84 2.22 -13.99
N TRP A 20 4.73 1.47 -14.02
CA TRP A 20 3.58 1.86 -14.80
C TRP A 20 3.10 3.26 -14.38
N PRO A 21 2.69 4.14 -15.30
CA PRO A 21 2.24 5.51 -14.98
C PRO A 21 1.04 5.53 -14.02
N ARG A 22 0.31 4.43 -13.93
CA ARG A 22 -0.85 4.27 -13.06
C ARG A 22 -0.92 2.84 -12.53
N ILE A 23 -0.99 2.72 -11.21
CA ILE A 23 -1.26 1.45 -10.52
C ILE A 23 -2.78 1.35 -10.38
N THR A 24 -3.40 0.41 -11.08
CA THR A 24 -4.86 0.22 -11.09
C THR A 24 -5.33 -0.62 -9.91
N VAL A 25 -4.50 -1.58 -9.47
CA VAL A 25 -4.74 -2.43 -8.31
C VAL A 25 -4.21 -1.73 -7.06
N ALA A 26 -5.10 -1.24 -6.20
CA ALA A 26 -4.72 -0.48 -5.00
C ALA A 26 -3.78 -1.29 -4.08
N GLN A 27 -4.06 -2.58 -3.89
CA GLN A 27 -3.28 -3.47 -3.05
C GLN A 27 -1.82 -3.58 -3.50
N SER A 28 -1.60 -3.69 -4.83
CA SER A 28 -0.25 -3.68 -5.40
C SER A 28 0.47 -2.35 -5.17
N GLY A 29 -0.27 -1.24 -5.13
CA GLY A 29 0.28 0.07 -4.79
C GLY A 29 0.86 0.10 -3.37
N TYR A 30 0.13 -0.41 -2.39
CA TYR A 30 0.59 -0.53 -1.00
C TYR A 30 1.81 -1.46 -0.88
N PHE A 31 1.82 -2.58 -1.58
CA PHE A 31 2.95 -3.52 -1.53
C PHE A 31 4.21 -2.98 -2.21
N LEU A 32 4.06 -2.25 -3.31
CA LEU A 32 5.17 -1.53 -3.94
C LEU A 32 5.71 -0.42 -3.04
N ALA A 33 4.84 0.32 -2.36
CA ALA A 33 5.25 1.32 -1.38
C ALA A 33 5.94 0.66 -0.17
N ALA A 34 5.36 -0.41 0.38
CA ALA A 34 5.95 -1.17 1.48
C ALA A 34 7.33 -1.73 1.14
N SER A 35 7.54 -2.23 -0.09
CA SER A 35 8.84 -2.75 -0.55
C SER A 35 9.88 -1.65 -0.84
N GLY A 36 9.46 -0.40 -0.94
CA GLY A 36 10.33 0.72 -1.28
C GLY A 36 10.50 0.97 -2.78
N ALA A 37 9.69 0.32 -3.63
CA ALA A 37 9.70 0.53 -5.09
C ALA A 37 9.07 1.87 -5.49
N VAL A 38 8.33 2.50 -4.60
CA VAL A 38 7.70 3.83 -4.78
C VAL A 38 8.39 4.84 -3.87
N GLY A 39 8.61 6.06 -4.37
CA GLY A 39 9.26 7.13 -3.61
C GLY A 39 8.40 7.59 -2.42
N ARG A 40 9.04 7.93 -1.30
CA ARG A 40 8.38 8.29 -0.02
C ARG A 40 7.34 9.43 -0.11
N ASN A 41 7.49 10.32 -1.08
CA ASN A 41 6.57 11.45 -1.23
C ASN A 41 5.23 11.09 -1.91
N ALA A 42 5.07 9.83 -2.34
CA ALA A 42 3.91 9.39 -3.10
C ALA A 42 2.89 8.60 -2.25
N TYR A 43 3.16 8.38 -0.96
CA TYR A 43 2.30 7.62 -0.06
C TYR A 43 2.41 8.10 1.39
N ASP A 44 1.43 7.72 2.21
CA ASP A 44 1.43 7.91 3.66
C ASP A 44 2.02 6.65 4.33
N ASP A 45 3.04 6.84 5.19
CA ASP A 45 3.73 5.73 5.85
C ASP A 45 2.81 4.96 6.81
N GLU A 46 1.89 5.63 7.52
CA GLU A 46 0.97 4.99 8.46
C GLU A 46 -0.03 4.11 7.69
N GLU A 47 -0.61 4.63 6.59
CA GLU A 47 -1.55 3.90 5.75
C GLU A 47 -0.89 2.64 5.15
N VAL A 48 0.31 2.77 4.59
CA VAL A 48 1.06 1.63 4.03
C VAL A 48 1.42 0.60 5.10
N ALA A 49 1.82 1.04 6.29
CA ALA A 49 2.15 0.13 7.39
C ALA A 49 0.92 -0.64 7.90
N LEU A 50 -0.25 0.01 7.98
CA LEU A 50 -1.51 -0.65 8.37
C LEU A 50 -1.91 -1.73 7.35
N GLU A 51 -1.87 -1.44 6.06
CA GLU A 51 -2.15 -2.41 5.00
C GLU A 51 -1.16 -3.59 5.00
N LEU A 52 0.12 -3.31 5.24
CA LEU A 52 1.14 -4.34 5.39
C LEU A 52 0.86 -5.20 6.62
N LEU A 53 0.59 -4.61 7.79
CA LEU A 53 0.28 -5.32 9.02
C LEU A 53 -0.99 -6.17 8.89
N ALA A 54 -2.02 -5.71 8.18
CA ALA A 54 -3.24 -6.47 7.92
C ALA A 54 -2.95 -7.78 7.17
N VAL A 55 -2.06 -7.76 6.19
CA VAL A 55 -1.61 -8.98 5.50
C VAL A 55 -0.75 -9.85 6.40
N LEU A 56 0.20 -9.25 7.11
CA LEU A 56 1.15 -9.99 7.97
C LEU A 56 0.45 -10.68 9.13
N LYS A 57 -0.49 -10.03 9.81
CA LYS A 57 -1.23 -10.65 10.93
C LYS A 57 -2.11 -11.80 10.48
N ARG A 58 -2.65 -11.75 9.25
CA ARG A 58 -3.47 -12.82 8.68
C ARG A 58 -2.65 -14.04 8.26
N ARG A 59 -1.48 -13.82 7.66
CA ARG A 59 -0.66 -14.89 7.07
C ARG A 59 0.49 -15.36 7.95
N TYR A 60 1.06 -14.45 8.72
CA TYR A 60 2.29 -14.64 9.47
C TYR A 60 2.21 -14.11 10.91
N PRO A 61 1.12 -14.37 11.66
CA PRO A 61 0.97 -13.82 13.01
C PRO A 61 2.14 -14.21 13.92
N ALA A 62 2.62 -15.45 13.82
CA ALA A 62 3.74 -15.94 14.63
C ALA A 62 5.06 -15.17 14.37
N LEU A 63 5.30 -14.67 13.16
CA LEU A 63 6.48 -13.85 12.87
C LEU A 63 6.40 -12.51 13.58
N LEU A 64 5.21 -11.86 13.55
CA LEU A 64 4.97 -10.61 14.26
C LEU A 64 5.10 -10.79 15.79
N GLU A 65 4.49 -11.84 16.32
CA GLU A 65 4.54 -12.17 17.76
C GLU A 65 5.99 -12.37 18.23
N ALA A 66 6.74 -13.20 17.51
CA ALA A 66 8.14 -13.45 17.83
C ALA A 66 9.01 -12.19 17.70
N ARG A 67 8.83 -11.43 16.61
CA ARG A 67 9.67 -10.27 16.33
C ARG A 67 9.41 -9.10 17.27
N PHE A 68 8.15 -8.80 17.53
CA PHE A 68 7.74 -7.66 18.36
C PHE A 68 7.43 -8.03 19.82
N ARG A 69 7.60 -9.31 20.21
CA ARG A 69 7.29 -9.81 21.56
C ARG A 69 5.84 -9.55 21.96
N LEU A 70 4.94 -9.81 21.02
CA LEU A 70 3.50 -9.66 21.18
C LEU A 70 2.82 -11.02 21.36
N SER A 71 1.54 -11.01 21.71
CA SER A 71 0.69 -12.19 21.77
C SER A 71 -0.72 -11.85 21.29
N GLY A 72 -1.39 -12.81 20.66
CA GLY A 72 -2.76 -12.61 20.16
C GLY A 72 -2.88 -11.64 18.99
N VAL A 73 -1.82 -11.47 18.22
CA VAL A 73 -1.74 -10.53 17.09
C VAL A 73 -2.88 -10.72 16.09
N ALA A 74 -3.27 -11.98 15.82
CA ALA A 74 -4.33 -12.27 14.84
C ALA A 74 -5.70 -11.66 15.19
N ALA A 75 -5.96 -11.39 16.48
CA ALA A 75 -7.21 -10.82 16.98
C ALA A 75 -7.17 -9.30 17.18
N MET A 76 -6.00 -8.67 17.07
CA MET A 76 -5.85 -7.22 17.27
C MET A 76 -6.45 -6.43 16.10
N ALA A 77 -6.97 -5.23 16.35
CA ALA A 77 -7.21 -4.26 15.30
C ALA A 77 -5.88 -3.80 14.69
N ASP A 78 -5.86 -3.35 13.44
CA ASP A 78 -4.60 -3.01 12.74
C ASP A 78 -3.93 -1.80 13.39
N GLU A 79 -4.71 -0.81 13.80
CA GLU A 79 -4.24 0.39 14.50
C GLU A 79 -3.67 0.05 15.88
N ASP A 80 -4.32 -0.85 16.62
CA ASP A 80 -3.84 -1.31 17.93
C ASP A 80 -2.53 -2.08 17.78
N LEU A 81 -2.42 -2.91 16.75
CA LEU A 81 -1.19 -3.65 16.43
C LEU A 81 -0.05 -2.69 16.11
N LEU A 82 -0.28 -1.68 15.27
CA LEU A 82 0.73 -0.66 14.96
C LEU A 82 1.16 0.10 16.22
N ALA A 83 0.19 0.48 17.06
CA ALA A 83 0.48 1.16 18.30
C ALA A 83 1.29 0.27 19.27
N GLU A 84 0.96 -1.03 19.36
CA GLU A 84 1.69 -1.96 20.21
C GLU A 84 3.12 -2.21 19.71
N VAL A 85 3.33 -2.35 18.42
CA VAL A 85 4.66 -2.37 17.80
C VAL A 85 5.44 -1.11 18.16
N GLY A 86 4.80 0.06 18.09
CA GLY A 86 5.41 1.32 18.48
C GLY A 86 5.85 1.34 19.95
N ARG A 87 5.03 0.85 20.88
CA ARG A 87 5.39 0.72 22.31
C ARG A 87 6.59 -0.19 22.49
N GLN A 88 6.57 -1.38 21.89
CA GLN A 88 7.65 -2.38 22.00
C GLN A 88 8.98 -1.89 21.42
N ARG A 89 8.93 -1.02 20.42
CA ARG A 89 10.11 -0.44 19.77
C ARG A 89 10.53 0.92 20.30
N GLY A 90 9.84 1.43 21.34
CA GLY A 90 10.15 2.74 21.90
C GLY A 90 9.84 3.92 20.99
N ALA A 91 8.93 3.75 20.04
CA ALA A 91 8.43 4.84 19.20
C ALA A 91 7.46 5.72 20.00
N LEU A 92 7.97 6.42 20.99
CA LEU A 92 7.20 7.24 21.91
C LEU A 92 7.47 8.73 21.67
N GLN A 93 6.48 9.56 21.95
CA GLN A 93 6.56 11.01 21.96
C GLN A 93 6.13 11.58 23.32
N GLY A 94 6.08 12.89 23.45
CA GLY A 94 5.79 13.55 24.70
C GLY A 94 4.62 12.95 25.50
N ARG A 95 4.81 12.78 26.81
CA ARG A 95 3.87 12.17 27.76
C ARG A 95 3.59 10.67 27.50
N GLY A 96 4.53 9.93 26.90
CA GLY A 96 4.42 8.49 26.69
C GLY A 96 3.41 8.05 25.61
N ARG A 97 2.94 8.97 24.79
CA ARG A 97 2.08 8.62 23.66
C ARG A 97 2.89 7.95 22.55
N VAL A 98 2.27 6.98 21.85
CA VAL A 98 2.90 6.33 20.72
C VAL A 98 2.99 7.32 19.55
N ASN A 99 4.14 7.35 18.89
CA ASN A 99 4.35 8.03 17.62
C ASN A 99 4.07 7.02 16.49
N LEU A 100 2.85 7.05 15.93
CA LEU A 100 2.42 6.09 14.90
C LEU A 100 3.25 6.22 13.62
N GLN A 101 3.61 7.42 13.22
CA GLN A 101 4.50 7.64 12.06
C GLN A 101 5.83 6.91 12.25
N LYS A 102 6.46 7.03 13.42
CA LYS A 102 7.72 6.33 13.72
C LYS A 102 7.52 4.82 13.82
N ALA A 103 6.39 4.37 14.36
CA ALA A 103 6.04 2.95 14.40
C ALA A 103 5.89 2.38 12.97
N ALA A 104 5.23 3.10 12.06
CA ALA A 104 5.08 2.74 10.67
C ALA A 104 6.43 2.64 9.95
N GLU A 105 7.31 3.62 10.14
CA GLU A 105 8.68 3.59 9.60
C GLU A 105 9.46 2.35 10.08
N ILE A 106 9.32 1.97 11.36
CA ILE A 106 9.95 0.77 11.92
C ILE A 106 9.40 -0.49 11.25
N VAL A 107 8.08 -0.64 11.14
CA VAL A 107 7.45 -1.81 10.49
C VAL A 107 7.95 -1.97 9.06
N MET A 108 7.92 -0.90 8.27
CA MET A 108 8.37 -0.92 6.89
C MET A 108 9.87 -1.20 6.77
N HIS A 109 10.68 -0.62 7.64
CA HIS A 109 12.12 -0.89 7.67
C HIS A 109 12.42 -2.36 7.95
N GLU A 110 11.76 -2.95 8.98
CA GLU A 110 11.96 -4.35 9.34
C GLU A 110 11.46 -5.31 8.25
N PHE A 111 10.41 -4.94 7.52
CA PHE A 111 9.95 -5.66 6.35
C PHE A 111 11.00 -5.62 5.22
N ARG A 112 11.46 -4.43 4.83
CA ARG A 112 12.45 -4.22 3.77
C ARG A 112 13.81 -4.88 4.04
N SER A 113 14.21 -4.90 5.29
CA SER A 113 15.46 -5.56 5.73
C SER A 113 15.34 -7.07 5.88
N ALA A 114 14.18 -7.66 5.57
CA ALA A 114 13.84 -9.06 5.77
C ALA A 114 13.99 -9.56 7.23
N THR A 115 14.03 -8.66 8.20
CA THR A 115 14.17 -8.99 9.63
C THR A 115 12.93 -9.71 10.16
N LEU A 116 11.76 -9.49 9.55
CA LEU A 116 10.52 -10.20 9.86
C LEU A 116 10.51 -11.66 9.37
N GLY A 117 11.42 -12.03 8.43
CA GLY A 117 11.49 -13.36 7.86
C GLY A 117 11.12 -13.41 6.38
N ARG A 118 10.86 -14.62 5.88
CA ARG A 118 10.44 -14.83 4.48
C ARG A 118 8.95 -14.59 4.34
N ILE A 119 8.57 -13.59 3.55
CA ILE A 119 7.20 -13.10 3.41
C ILE A 119 6.82 -13.04 1.93
N THR A 120 5.64 -13.58 1.61
CA THR A 120 4.95 -13.38 0.35
C THR A 120 3.70 -12.54 0.61
N LEU A 121 3.58 -11.39 -0.03
CA LEU A 121 2.47 -10.46 0.20
C LEU A 121 1.22 -10.84 -0.59
N GLU A 122 1.39 -11.42 -1.77
CA GLU A 122 0.31 -11.82 -2.68
C GLU A 122 0.61 -13.14 -3.37
N THR A 123 -0.42 -13.84 -3.81
CA THR A 123 -0.32 -14.99 -4.69
C THR A 123 -0.77 -14.63 -6.11
N PRO A 124 -0.39 -15.40 -7.15
CA PRO A 124 -0.88 -15.16 -8.50
C PRO A 124 -2.41 -15.12 -8.61
N ASP A 125 -3.11 -16.01 -7.90
CA ASP A 125 -4.57 -16.09 -7.93
C ASP A 125 -5.22 -14.86 -7.27
N GLU A 126 -4.67 -14.38 -6.16
CA GLU A 126 -5.14 -13.15 -5.51
C GLU A 126 -4.92 -11.93 -6.41
N PHE A 127 -3.76 -11.82 -7.02
CA PHE A 127 -3.48 -10.73 -7.95
C PHE A 127 -4.45 -10.75 -9.14
N ALA A 128 -4.71 -11.92 -9.73
CA ALA A 128 -5.69 -12.06 -10.80
C ALA A 128 -7.11 -11.62 -10.37
N ALA A 129 -7.54 -11.98 -9.17
CA ALA A 129 -8.81 -11.55 -8.63
C ALA A 129 -8.88 -10.02 -8.41
N TRP A 130 -7.81 -9.41 -7.92
CA TRP A 130 -7.74 -7.94 -7.74
C TRP A 130 -7.73 -7.17 -9.05
N VAL A 131 -7.11 -7.69 -10.10
CA VAL A 131 -7.17 -7.11 -11.44
C VAL A 131 -8.59 -7.08 -11.94
N LEU A 132 -9.32 -8.21 -11.84
CA LEU A 132 -10.74 -8.27 -12.25
C LEU A 132 -11.62 -7.28 -11.49
N ASP A 133 -11.44 -7.15 -10.18
CA ASP A 133 -12.17 -6.18 -9.35
C ASP A 133 -11.82 -4.73 -9.73
N ALA A 134 -10.54 -4.45 -9.99
CA ALA A 134 -10.10 -3.12 -10.43
C ALA A 134 -10.71 -2.73 -11.78
N ASP A 135 -10.75 -3.64 -12.74
CA ASP A 135 -11.34 -3.43 -14.06
C ASP A 135 -12.86 -3.18 -13.95
N GLN A 136 -13.57 -3.93 -13.11
CA GLN A 136 -15.00 -3.73 -12.87
C GLN A 136 -15.26 -2.35 -12.26
N ARG A 137 -14.50 -1.96 -11.25
CA ARG A 137 -14.61 -0.62 -10.62
C ARG A 137 -14.29 0.51 -11.59
N GLU A 138 -13.33 0.31 -12.49
CA GLU A 138 -13.01 1.31 -13.51
C GLU A 138 -14.14 1.45 -14.53
N ALA A 139 -14.73 0.33 -14.99
CA ALA A 139 -15.90 0.32 -15.87
C ALA A 139 -17.11 1.03 -15.23
N GLU A 140 -17.40 0.76 -13.95
CA GLU A 140 -18.47 1.43 -13.21
C GLU A 140 -18.25 2.94 -13.08
N ARG A 141 -17.00 3.35 -12.79
CA ARG A 141 -16.64 4.78 -12.71
C ARG A 141 -16.80 5.48 -14.05
N ALA A 142 -16.40 4.83 -15.15
CA ALA A 142 -16.57 5.35 -16.49
C ALA A 142 -18.06 5.50 -16.83
N ALA A 143 -18.89 4.49 -16.57
CA ALA A 143 -20.33 4.53 -16.80
C ALA A 143 -21.02 5.64 -15.98
N LYS A 144 -20.67 5.81 -14.71
CA LYS A 144 -21.19 6.90 -13.86
C LYS A 144 -20.78 8.28 -14.37
N LYS A 145 -19.53 8.42 -14.85
CA LYS A 145 -19.04 9.68 -15.42
C LYS A 145 -19.80 10.04 -16.70
N ASP A 146 -20.03 9.06 -17.57
CA ASP A 146 -20.77 9.25 -18.82
C ASP A 146 -22.25 9.58 -18.58
N ALA A 147 -22.90 8.91 -17.62
CA ALA A 147 -24.26 9.22 -17.20
C ALA A 147 -24.39 10.66 -16.72
N ARG A 148 -23.48 11.11 -15.82
CA ARG A 148 -23.45 12.51 -15.34
C ARG A 148 -23.18 13.51 -16.47
N ALA A 149 -22.34 13.16 -17.44
CA ALA A 149 -22.05 14.04 -18.57
C ALA A 149 -23.28 14.20 -19.50
N ARG A 150 -24.05 13.12 -19.72
CA ARG A 150 -25.32 13.16 -20.47
C ARG A 150 -26.37 13.98 -19.76
N GLU A 151 -26.52 13.82 -18.46
CA GLU A 151 -27.46 14.57 -17.65
C GLU A 151 -27.18 16.09 -17.69
N ARG A 152 -25.91 16.49 -17.52
CA ARG A 152 -25.47 17.89 -17.62
C ARG A 152 -25.70 18.49 -19.02
N LYS A 153 -25.53 17.69 -20.08
CA LYS A 153 -25.82 18.13 -21.45
C LYS A 153 -27.35 18.28 -21.68
N GLY A 154 -28.17 17.40 -21.10
CA GLY A 154 -29.61 17.49 -21.14
C GLY A 154 -30.13 18.75 -20.45
N GLN A 155 -29.63 19.07 -19.25
CA GLN A 155 -30.03 20.28 -18.50
C GLN A 155 -29.66 21.58 -19.24
N ARG A 156 -28.44 21.66 -19.82
CA ARG A 156 -28.03 22.84 -20.63
C ARG A 156 -28.87 23.10 -21.86
N ARG A 157 -29.58 22.09 -22.37
CA ARG A 157 -30.44 22.21 -23.57
C ARG A 157 -31.85 22.72 -23.26
N VAL A 158 -32.23 22.72 -21.97
CA VAL A 158 -33.55 23.10 -21.48
C VAL A 158 -33.57 24.54 -20.91
N GLU A 159 -32.41 25.16 -20.70
CA GLU A 159 -32.34 26.54 -20.22
C GLU A 159 -32.65 27.52 -21.36
N PRO A 160 -33.75 28.29 -21.27
CA PRO A 160 -34.10 29.28 -22.31
C PRO A 160 -33.06 30.42 -22.34
N PRO A 161 -32.81 31.06 -23.48
CA PRO A 161 -31.93 32.22 -23.54
C PRO A 161 -32.42 33.32 -22.63
N ALA A 162 -31.48 33.97 -21.94
CA ALA A 162 -31.79 35.11 -21.10
C ALA A 162 -32.52 36.17 -21.89
N PRO A 163 -33.59 36.83 -21.34
CA PRO A 163 -34.24 37.93 -22.02
C PRO A 163 -33.26 39.12 -22.11
N ASP A 164 -33.24 39.77 -23.34
CA ASP A 164 -32.50 41.00 -23.59
C ASP A 164 -32.99 42.16 -22.73
#